data_c21e0264c9d16d6bf9d212ea0d2a2926
#
_entry.id   c21e0264c9d16d6bf9d212ea0d2a2926
#
_cell.length_a   1.000
_cell.length_b   1.000
_cell.length_c   1.000
_cell.angle_alpha   90.00
_cell.angle_beta   90.00
_cell.angle_gamma   90.00
#
_symmetry.space_group_name_H-M   'P 1'
#
loop_
_entity.id
_entity.type
_entity.pdbx_description
1 polymer ?
#
loop_
_entity_poly.entity_id
_entity_poly.type
_entity_poly.pdbx_seq_one_letter_code
_entity_poly.pdbx_strand_id
1 'polypeptide(L)'
;EQEDILDTFEGLTRHLLKEINGVELEKFPRMTYDDAMRKYGNDKPDIRFGMEFGELNEVTKHKDFKIFNEAELVVGIAVPSGASYSRKEIDKLIDWVKRPQVGALGMVYAKYNEDGSFKSSVDKFYEEADLKAWAEKTNAKPGDLICVLSGETNKVRAQLSAFRMEMAERLGLRDPKTFAPLWVVDFPLLEWDEETERYHAMHHPFTSP
;
A
#
# COMPACT_ATOMS: atom_id res chain seq x y z
N GLU A 1 6.45 -12.72 29.85
CA GLU A 1 5.25 -12.07 29.29
C GLU A 1 5.53 -11.61 27.85
N GLN A 2 4.52 -11.14 27.13
CA GLN A 2 4.67 -10.75 25.70
C GLN A 2 5.78 -9.70 25.52
N GLU A 3 5.80 -8.69 26.37
CA GLU A 3 6.80 -7.61 26.29
C GLU A 3 8.24 -8.12 26.48
N ASP A 4 8.45 -9.06 27.39
CA ASP A 4 9.79 -9.64 27.63
C ASP A 4 10.29 -10.39 26.38
N ILE A 5 9.38 -11.05 25.65
CA ILE A 5 9.71 -11.76 24.41
C ILE A 5 10.07 -10.75 23.32
N LEU A 6 9.24 -9.71 23.13
CA LEU A 6 9.49 -8.68 22.13
C LEU A 6 10.82 -7.96 22.40
N ASP A 7 11.08 -7.54 23.63
CA ASP A 7 12.31 -6.86 24.01
C ASP A 7 13.54 -7.77 23.82
N THR A 8 13.42 -9.06 24.12
CA THR A 8 14.50 -10.04 23.94
C THR A 8 14.87 -10.20 22.46
N PHE A 9 13.87 -10.43 21.60
CA PHE A 9 14.11 -10.61 20.16
C PHE A 9 14.51 -9.31 19.48
N GLU A 10 13.98 -8.16 19.90
CA GLU A 10 14.44 -6.87 19.43
C GLU A 10 15.89 -6.63 19.78
N GLY A 11 16.27 -6.88 21.04
CA GLY A 11 17.65 -6.78 21.49
C GLY A 11 18.60 -7.68 20.73
N LEU A 12 18.22 -8.94 20.49
CA LEU A 12 18.97 -9.88 19.67
C LEU A 12 19.16 -9.37 18.24
N THR A 13 18.09 -8.93 17.58
CA THR A 13 18.15 -8.44 16.20
C THR A 13 19.03 -7.20 16.08
N ARG A 14 18.90 -6.25 17.01
CA ARG A 14 19.74 -5.05 17.06
C ARG A 14 21.22 -5.40 17.26
N HIS A 15 21.51 -6.33 18.16
CA HIS A 15 22.86 -6.82 18.39
C HIS A 15 23.46 -7.46 17.14
N LEU A 16 22.74 -8.37 16.50
CA LEU A 16 23.22 -9.05 15.28
C LEU A 16 23.48 -8.06 14.13
N LEU A 17 22.59 -7.11 13.89
CA LEU A 17 22.76 -6.10 12.83
C LEU A 17 23.92 -5.16 13.14
N LYS A 18 24.15 -4.82 14.38
CA LYS A 18 25.31 -4.03 14.79
C LYS A 18 26.62 -4.79 14.57
N GLU A 19 26.73 -6.04 15.06
CA GLU A 19 27.96 -6.83 14.98
C GLU A 19 28.30 -7.28 13.55
N ILE A 20 27.29 -7.64 12.76
CA ILE A 20 27.50 -8.20 11.40
C ILE A 20 27.54 -7.09 10.33
N ASN A 21 26.66 -6.13 10.42
CA ASN A 21 26.45 -5.11 9.37
C ASN A 21 26.97 -3.72 9.79
N GLY A 22 27.34 -3.52 11.05
CA GLY A 22 27.73 -2.21 11.57
C GLY A 22 26.55 -1.22 11.67
N VAL A 23 25.32 -1.70 11.67
CA VAL A 23 24.11 -0.87 11.67
C VAL A 23 23.55 -0.76 13.07
N GLU A 24 23.49 0.46 13.58
CA GLU A 24 22.78 0.75 14.84
C GLU A 24 21.32 1.06 14.56
N LEU A 25 20.43 0.30 15.17
CA LEU A 25 18.99 0.49 15.06
C LEU A 25 18.42 1.06 16.36
N GLU A 26 17.44 1.94 16.22
CA GLU A 26 16.61 2.40 17.32
C GLU A 26 15.60 1.32 17.73
N LYS A 27 14.75 1.63 18.71
CA LYS A 27 13.63 0.76 19.10
C LYS A 27 12.69 0.56 17.89
N PHE A 28 12.24 -0.69 17.68
CA PHE A 28 11.37 -1.02 16.57
C PHE A 28 10.00 -0.39 16.75
N PRO A 29 9.47 0.31 15.74
CA PRO A 29 8.10 0.80 15.77
C PRO A 29 7.12 -0.37 15.84
N ARG A 30 5.99 -0.14 16.47
CA ARG A 30 4.86 -1.09 16.50
C ARG A 30 3.76 -0.60 15.59
N MET A 31 3.19 -1.52 14.85
CA MET A 31 2.07 -1.30 13.96
C MET A 31 1.05 -2.41 14.19
N THR A 32 -0.24 -2.09 14.28
CA THR A 32 -1.27 -3.12 14.34
C THR A 32 -1.41 -3.82 12.98
N TYR A 33 -1.90 -5.04 12.99
CA TYR A 33 -2.23 -5.76 11.76
C TYR A 33 -3.18 -4.96 10.87
N ASP A 34 -4.23 -4.37 11.46
CA ASP A 34 -5.20 -3.56 10.72
C ASP A 34 -4.54 -2.35 10.05
N ASP A 35 -3.63 -1.66 10.73
CA ASP A 35 -2.88 -0.55 10.14
C ASP A 35 -1.94 -1.02 9.03
N ALA A 36 -1.27 -2.16 9.19
CA ALA A 36 -0.41 -2.74 8.17
C ALA A 36 -1.21 -3.08 6.90
N MET A 37 -2.36 -3.72 7.05
CA MET A 37 -3.25 -4.06 5.95
C MET A 37 -3.88 -2.81 5.31
N ARG A 38 -4.29 -1.83 6.11
CA ARG A 38 -4.89 -0.59 5.61
C ARG A 38 -3.90 0.29 4.86
N LYS A 39 -2.68 0.43 5.38
CA LYS A 39 -1.66 1.35 4.83
C LYS A 39 -0.78 0.73 3.75
N TYR A 40 -0.62 -0.60 3.75
CA TYR A 40 0.35 -1.28 2.89
C TYR A 40 -0.21 -2.53 2.19
N GLY A 41 -1.38 -3.01 2.62
CA GLY A 41 -2.01 -4.22 2.07
C GLY A 41 -1.20 -5.49 2.31
N ASN A 42 -0.36 -5.52 3.35
CA ASN A 42 0.54 -6.61 3.67
C ASN A 42 0.85 -6.63 5.17
N ASP A 43 0.90 -7.81 5.76
CA ASP A 43 1.26 -8.06 7.16
C ASP A 43 2.78 -7.94 7.44
N LYS A 44 3.59 -7.79 6.40
CA LYS A 44 5.06 -7.61 6.44
C LYS A 44 5.46 -6.39 5.61
N PRO A 45 4.98 -5.18 5.96
CA PRO A 45 5.18 -4.01 5.13
C PRO A 45 6.65 -3.60 5.08
N ASP A 46 7.12 -3.24 3.89
CA ASP A 46 8.40 -2.56 3.74
C ASP A 46 8.20 -1.06 4.01
N ILE A 47 8.68 -0.59 5.16
CA ILE A 47 8.52 0.80 5.60
C ILE A 47 9.74 1.68 5.29
N ARG A 48 10.71 1.19 4.52
CA ARG A 48 11.90 1.97 4.13
C ARG A 48 11.58 3.13 3.18
N PHE A 49 10.39 3.12 2.59
CA PHE A 49 9.92 4.15 1.67
C PHE A 49 8.43 4.44 1.89
N GLY A 50 7.98 5.59 1.41
CA GLY A 50 6.58 6.03 1.51
C GLY A 50 5.61 5.23 0.63
N MET A 51 4.75 5.93 -0.12
CA MET A 51 3.65 5.37 -0.91
C MET A 51 2.66 4.58 -0.05
N GLU A 52 2.31 5.10 1.13
CA GLU A 52 1.21 4.56 1.93
C GLU A 52 -0.10 4.64 1.17
N PHE A 53 -1.00 3.71 1.41
CA PHE A 53 -2.32 3.69 0.81
C PHE A 53 -3.19 4.84 1.33
N GLY A 54 -3.90 5.49 0.41
CA GLY A 54 -5.00 6.39 0.72
C GLY A 54 -6.33 5.76 0.34
N GLU A 55 -7.24 5.57 1.29
CA GLU A 55 -8.60 5.12 1.02
C GLU A 55 -9.42 6.29 0.45
N LEU A 56 -10.04 6.07 -0.71
CA LEU A 56 -10.68 7.10 -1.50
C LEU A 56 -12.21 6.97 -1.58
N ASN A 57 -12.81 5.99 -0.89
CA ASN A 57 -14.25 5.75 -0.96
C ASN A 57 -15.09 7.01 -0.72
N GLU A 58 -14.74 7.79 0.32
CA GLU A 58 -15.48 8.99 0.72
C GLU A 58 -15.44 10.09 -0.36
N VAL A 59 -14.35 10.17 -1.13
CA VAL A 59 -14.11 11.23 -2.12
C VAL A 59 -14.33 10.78 -3.56
N THR A 60 -14.68 9.51 -3.77
CA THR A 60 -14.87 8.94 -5.12
C THR A 60 -16.29 8.47 -5.38
N LYS A 61 -17.01 8.00 -4.35
CA LYS A 61 -18.39 7.54 -4.48
C LYS A 61 -19.35 8.71 -4.71
N HIS A 62 -20.54 8.39 -5.24
CA HIS A 62 -21.58 9.36 -5.56
C HIS A 62 -21.32 10.26 -6.80
N LYS A 63 -20.30 9.94 -7.60
CA LYS A 63 -20.08 10.49 -8.93
C LYS A 63 -20.62 9.51 -9.99
N ASP A 64 -20.76 9.95 -11.22
CA ASP A 64 -21.25 9.10 -12.33
C ASP A 64 -20.15 8.16 -12.87
N PHE A 65 -19.43 7.50 -11.96
CA PHE A 65 -18.40 6.52 -12.29
C PHE A 65 -18.70 5.17 -11.62
N LYS A 66 -19.42 4.33 -12.36
CA LYS A 66 -19.95 3.05 -11.88
C LYS A 66 -18.93 2.15 -11.22
N ILE A 67 -17.72 2.05 -11.78
CA ILE A 67 -16.65 1.17 -11.29
C ILE A 67 -16.30 1.46 -9.82
N PHE A 68 -16.21 2.75 -9.45
CA PHE A 68 -15.91 3.10 -8.06
C PHE A 68 -17.14 3.01 -7.15
N ASN A 69 -18.32 3.28 -7.69
CA ASN A 69 -19.55 3.19 -6.91
C ASN A 69 -19.87 1.76 -6.46
N GLU A 70 -19.57 0.77 -7.30
CA GLU A 70 -19.82 -0.66 -7.04
C GLU A 70 -18.70 -1.35 -6.26
N ALA A 71 -17.50 -0.75 -6.17
CA ALA A 71 -16.38 -1.34 -5.46
C ALA A 71 -16.59 -1.27 -3.94
N GLU A 72 -16.17 -2.29 -3.22
CA GLU A 72 -16.09 -2.25 -1.75
C GLU A 72 -15.05 -1.22 -1.31
N LEU A 73 -13.87 -1.28 -1.89
CA LEU A 73 -12.75 -0.39 -1.61
C LEU A 73 -12.23 0.27 -2.89
N VAL A 74 -12.05 1.59 -2.81
CA VAL A 74 -11.28 2.39 -3.76
C VAL A 74 -10.05 2.91 -3.03
N VAL A 75 -8.87 2.54 -3.49
CA VAL A 75 -7.62 2.82 -2.78
C VAL A 75 -6.51 3.18 -3.76
N GLY A 76 -5.66 4.11 -3.37
CA GLY A 76 -4.60 4.62 -4.22
C GLY A 76 -3.28 4.83 -3.49
N ILE A 77 -2.23 5.01 -4.29
CA ILE A 77 -0.91 5.45 -3.84
C ILE A 77 -0.44 6.63 -4.68
N ALA A 78 0.40 7.48 -4.09
CA ALA A 78 1.11 8.53 -4.81
C ALA A 78 2.51 8.02 -5.20
N VAL A 79 2.77 7.94 -6.50
CA VAL A 79 4.07 7.55 -7.06
C VAL A 79 4.91 8.79 -7.25
N PRO A 80 6.04 8.95 -6.54
CA PRO A 80 6.88 10.14 -6.60
C PRO A 80 7.37 10.44 -8.01
N SER A 81 7.30 11.71 -8.42
CA SER A 81 7.75 12.21 -9.74
C SER A 81 7.07 11.56 -10.95
N GLY A 82 6.01 10.77 -10.72
CA GLY A 82 5.32 10.00 -11.77
C GLY A 82 4.44 10.84 -12.69
N ALA A 83 4.16 12.12 -12.38
CA ALA A 83 3.43 13.02 -13.28
C ALA A 83 4.15 13.22 -14.61
N SER A 84 5.49 13.08 -14.62
CA SER A 84 6.33 13.17 -15.81
C SER A 84 6.17 11.99 -16.78
N TYR A 85 5.58 10.87 -16.35
CA TYR A 85 5.45 9.68 -17.19
C TYR A 85 4.63 9.97 -18.43
N SER A 86 5.15 9.52 -19.57
CA SER A 86 4.43 9.55 -20.84
C SER A 86 3.20 8.62 -20.80
N ARG A 87 2.27 8.83 -21.71
CA ARG A 87 1.11 7.93 -21.86
C ARG A 87 1.52 6.47 -22.02
N LYS A 88 2.57 6.21 -22.82
CA LYS A 88 3.08 4.86 -23.06
C LYS A 88 3.64 4.21 -21.79
N GLU A 89 4.27 4.98 -20.91
CA GLU A 89 4.77 4.48 -19.62
C GLU A 89 3.62 4.13 -18.69
N ILE A 90 2.60 4.99 -18.62
CA ILE A 90 1.40 4.72 -17.82
C ILE A 90 0.65 3.49 -18.36
N ASP A 91 0.49 3.36 -19.67
CA ASP A 91 -0.14 2.18 -20.28
C ASP A 91 0.59 0.89 -19.89
N LYS A 92 1.94 0.91 -19.83
CA LYS A 92 2.73 -0.22 -19.30
C LYS A 92 2.48 -0.52 -17.82
N LEU A 93 2.20 0.49 -16.99
CA LEU A 93 1.82 0.27 -15.59
C LEU A 93 0.44 -0.38 -15.50
N ILE A 94 -0.51 0.08 -16.33
CA ILE A 94 -1.84 -0.51 -16.42
C ILE A 94 -1.77 -1.97 -16.89
N ASP A 95 -0.95 -2.27 -17.87
CA ASP A 95 -0.72 -3.64 -18.34
C ASP A 95 -0.07 -4.50 -17.25
N TRP A 96 0.83 -3.91 -16.47
CA TRP A 96 1.49 -4.62 -15.38
C TRP A 96 0.51 -5.04 -14.28
N VAL A 97 -0.41 -4.17 -13.86
CA VAL A 97 -1.40 -4.52 -12.83
C VAL A 97 -2.43 -5.54 -13.32
N LYS A 98 -2.65 -5.61 -14.63
CA LYS A 98 -3.56 -6.60 -15.26
C LYS A 98 -2.95 -8.01 -15.40
N ARG A 99 -1.66 -8.18 -15.16
CA ARG A 99 -1.02 -9.52 -15.25
C ARG A 99 -1.72 -10.50 -14.31
N PRO A 100 -1.81 -11.79 -14.68
CA PRO A 100 -2.46 -12.81 -13.85
C PRO A 100 -1.93 -12.88 -12.41
N GLN A 101 -0.65 -12.58 -12.20
CA GLN A 101 -0.02 -12.59 -10.89
C GLN A 101 -0.49 -11.46 -9.96
N VAL A 102 -1.00 -10.36 -10.53
CA VAL A 102 -1.56 -9.21 -9.80
C VAL A 102 -3.08 -9.26 -9.85
N GLY A 103 -3.65 -9.48 -11.03
CA GLY A 103 -5.06 -9.77 -11.23
C GLY A 103 -5.99 -8.55 -11.12
N ALA A 104 -5.47 -7.31 -11.20
CA ALA A 104 -6.33 -6.14 -11.23
C ALA A 104 -7.04 -6.01 -12.59
N LEU A 105 -8.29 -5.56 -12.59
CA LEU A 105 -9.07 -5.37 -13.82
C LEU A 105 -8.60 -4.13 -14.61
N GLY A 106 -7.99 -3.17 -13.94
CA GLY A 106 -7.49 -1.92 -14.52
C GLY A 106 -6.92 -1.02 -13.45
N MET A 107 -6.46 0.16 -13.86
CA MET A 107 -5.95 1.19 -12.97
C MET A 107 -6.42 2.55 -13.47
N VAL A 108 -7.01 3.32 -12.58
CA VAL A 108 -7.27 4.75 -12.79
C VAL A 108 -6.05 5.54 -12.31
N TYR A 109 -5.76 6.65 -12.98
CA TYR A 109 -4.66 7.51 -12.56
C TYR A 109 -5.02 8.98 -12.63
N ALA A 110 -4.36 9.78 -11.80
CA ALA A 110 -4.36 11.23 -11.88
C ALA A 110 -2.92 11.75 -11.75
N LYS A 111 -2.50 12.57 -12.70
CA LYS A 111 -1.25 13.33 -12.63
C LYS A 111 -1.48 14.57 -11.80
N TYR A 112 -0.69 14.78 -10.78
CA TYR A 112 -0.60 16.04 -10.06
C TYR A 112 0.61 16.79 -10.59
N ASN A 113 0.37 17.73 -11.54
CA ASN A 113 1.44 18.43 -12.23
C ASN A 113 2.17 19.42 -11.29
N GLU A 114 3.39 19.80 -11.66
CA GLU A 114 4.23 20.75 -10.90
C GLU A 114 3.57 22.13 -10.71
N ASP A 115 2.73 22.56 -11.66
CA ASP A 115 1.97 23.80 -11.62
C ASP A 115 0.72 23.75 -10.72
N GLY A 116 0.48 22.62 -10.08
CA GLY A 116 -0.67 22.39 -9.22
C GLY A 116 -1.93 21.90 -9.95
N SER A 117 -1.91 21.82 -11.27
CA SER A 117 -3.04 21.31 -12.06
C SER A 117 -3.13 19.79 -12.04
N PHE A 118 -4.30 19.25 -12.35
CA PHE A 118 -4.52 17.81 -12.44
C PHE A 118 -4.87 17.38 -13.86
N LYS A 119 -4.47 16.15 -14.22
CA LYS A 119 -4.91 15.47 -15.43
C LYS A 119 -5.14 13.99 -15.13
N SER A 120 -6.34 13.50 -15.36
CA SER A 120 -6.74 12.15 -15.00
C SER A 120 -7.22 11.33 -16.21
N SER A 121 -7.23 10.01 -16.04
CA SER A 121 -7.90 9.10 -16.97
C SER A 121 -9.43 9.15 -16.87
N VAL A 122 -9.96 9.85 -15.87
CA VAL A 122 -11.40 9.96 -15.56
C VAL A 122 -11.88 11.41 -15.42
N ASP A 123 -11.24 12.34 -16.10
CA ASP A 123 -11.58 13.78 -16.11
C ASP A 123 -13.06 14.08 -16.45
N LYS A 124 -13.73 13.13 -17.12
CA LYS A 124 -15.17 13.26 -17.45
C LYS A 124 -16.09 13.13 -16.24
N PHE A 125 -15.61 12.52 -15.16
CA PHE A 125 -16.40 12.16 -13.98
C PHE A 125 -15.98 12.91 -12.72
N TYR A 126 -14.73 13.37 -12.67
CA TYR A 126 -14.13 14.00 -11.50
C TYR A 126 -13.55 15.35 -11.86
N GLU A 127 -13.93 16.34 -11.07
CA GLU A 127 -13.44 17.71 -11.20
C GLU A 127 -12.09 17.87 -10.48
N GLU A 128 -11.42 18.99 -10.69
CA GLU A 128 -10.13 19.30 -10.07
C GLU A 128 -10.19 19.27 -8.53
N ALA A 129 -11.29 19.71 -7.95
CA ALA A 129 -11.52 19.66 -6.51
C ALA A 129 -11.56 18.21 -5.97
N ASP A 130 -12.13 17.29 -6.73
CA ASP A 130 -12.16 15.87 -6.37
C ASP A 130 -10.75 15.27 -6.42
N LEU A 131 -10.00 15.57 -7.50
CA LEU A 131 -8.61 15.09 -7.66
C LEU A 131 -7.67 15.66 -6.61
N LYS A 132 -7.93 16.89 -6.16
CA LYS A 132 -7.21 17.47 -5.01
C LYS A 132 -7.48 16.71 -3.72
N ALA A 133 -8.74 16.30 -3.48
CA ALA A 133 -9.07 15.46 -2.33
C ALA A 133 -8.38 14.07 -2.41
N TRP A 134 -8.21 13.50 -3.63
CA TRP A 134 -7.42 12.29 -3.81
C TRP A 134 -5.95 12.51 -3.43
N ALA A 135 -5.37 13.65 -3.85
CA ALA A 135 -4.01 13.99 -3.51
C ALA A 135 -3.80 14.13 -1.99
N GLU A 136 -4.75 14.75 -1.30
CA GLU A 136 -4.74 14.87 0.17
C GLU A 136 -4.80 13.50 0.86
N LYS A 137 -5.70 12.62 0.42
CA LYS A 137 -5.85 11.25 0.99
C LYS A 137 -4.65 10.36 0.71
N THR A 138 -3.95 10.54 -0.40
CA THR A 138 -2.75 9.76 -0.77
C THR A 138 -1.43 10.43 -0.39
N ASN A 139 -1.47 11.60 0.26
CA ASN A 139 -0.31 12.44 0.56
C ASN A 139 0.52 12.80 -0.70
N ALA A 140 -0.13 12.90 -1.86
CA ALA A 140 0.52 13.26 -3.10
C ALA A 140 0.98 14.72 -3.10
N LYS A 141 2.10 14.97 -3.76
CA LYS A 141 2.68 16.30 -3.96
C LYS A 141 2.65 16.68 -5.44
N PRO A 142 2.77 17.97 -5.79
CA PRO A 142 3.01 18.36 -7.17
C PRO A 142 4.20 17.58 -7.75
N GLY A 143 4.02 17.05 -8.96
CA GLY A 143 4.96 16.15 -9.61
C GLY A 143 4.64 14.65 -9.48
N ASP A 144 3.72 14.26 -8.60
CA ASP A 144 3.39 12.84 -8.35
C ASP A 144 2.30 12.31 -9.30
N LEU A 145 2.28 10.99 -9.47
CA LEU A 145 1.22 10.26 -10.15
C LEU A 145 0.40 9.49 -9.11
N ILE A 146 -0.88 9.81 -8.98
CA ILE A 146 -1.80 9.07 -8.14
C ILE A 146 -2.31 7.88 -8.96
N CYS A 147 -2.08 6.66 -8.46
CA CYS A 147 -2.54 5.41 -9.05
C CYS A 147 -3.61 4.79 -8.16
N VAL A 148 -4.77 4.49 -8.73
CA VAL A 148 -5.96 4.04 -7.99
C VAL A 148 -6.45 2.71 -8.52
N LEU A 149 -6.66 1.76 -7.63
CA LEU A 149 -7.32 0.48 -7.86
C LEU A 149 -8.64 0.42 -7.10
N SER A 150 -9.55 -0.43 -7.55
CA SER A 150 -10.84 -0.62 -6.91
C SER A 150 -11.31 -2.06 -7.05
N GLY A 151 -12.03 -2.56 -6.05
CA GLY A 151 -12.55 -3.92 -6.06
C GLY A 151 -12.97 -4.39 -4.68
N GLU A 152 -12.91 -5.71 -4.48
CA GLU A 152 -13.08 -6.36 -3.18
C GLU A 152 -11.88 -6.01 -2.30
N THR A 153 -12.14 -5.76 -1.02
CA THR A 153 -11.19 -5.12 -0.10
C THR A 153 -9.85 -5.84 0.01
N ASN A 154 -9.84 -7.13 0.28
CA ASN A 154 -8.59 -7.86 0.50
C ASN A 154 -7.81 -8.04 -0.80
N LYS A 155 -8.51 -8.30 -1.90
CA LYS A 155 -7.89 -8.46 -3.23
C LYS A 155 -7.25 -7.15 -3.70
N VAL A 156 -7.98 -6.05 -3.61
CA VAL A 156 -7.45 -4.77 -4.09
C VAL A 156 -6.28 -4.26 -3.25
N ARG A 157 -6.29 -4.52 -1.93
CA ARG A 157 -5.15 -4.22 -1.06
C ARG A 157 -3.91 -5.03 -1.45
N ALA A 158 -4.06 -6.34 -1.67
CA ALA A 158 -2.96 -7.19 -2.12
C ALA A 158 -2.41 -6.76 -3.51
N GLN A 159 -3.30 -6.43 -4.45
CA GLN A 159 -2.93 -5.93 -5.78
C GLN A 159 -2.15 -4.62 -5.71
N LEU A 160 -2.62 -3.66 -4.90
CA LEU A 160 -1.95 -2.37 -4.74
C LEU A 160 -0.63 -2.52 -3.97
N SER A 161 -0.54 -3.46 -3.02
CA SER A 161 0.71 -3.81 -2.33
C SER A 161 1.76 -4.33 -3.31
N ALA A 162 1.39 -5.24 -4.20
CA ALA A 162 2.28 -5.73 -5.26
C ALA A 162 2.73 -4.58 -6.18
N PHE A 163 1.82 -3.70 -6.57
CA PHE A 163 2.14 -2.54 -7.40
C PHE A 163 3.05 -1.54 -6.67
N ARG A 164 2.82 -1.28 -5.38
CA ARG A 164 3.69 -0.45 -4.55
C ARG A 164 5.12 -0.97 -4.53
N MET A 165 5.31 -2.29 -4.37
CA MET A 165 6.63 -2.91 -4.36
C MET A 165 7.31 -2.84 -5.74
N GLU A 166 6.58 -3.02 -6.83
CA GLU A 166 7.09 -2.84 -8.19
C GLU A 166 7.55 -1.39 -8.44
N MET A 167 6.75 -0.41 -7.99
CA MET A 167 7.13 0.99 -8.14
C MET A 167 8.36 1.34 -7.31
N ALA A 168 8.46 0.81 -6.10
CA ALA A 168 9.63 0.99 -5.25
C ALA A 168 10.91 0.42 -5.89
N GLU A 169 10.82 -0.72 -6.56
CA GLU A 169 11.94 -1.32 -7.32
C GLU A 169 12.33 -0.42 -8.50
N ARG A 170 11.37 0.00 -9.33
CA ARG A 170 11.63 0.88 -10.49
C ARG A 170 12.23 2.21 -10.11
N LEU A 171 11.86 2.75 -8.96
CA LEU A 171 12.35 4.04 -8.46
C LEU A 171 13.62 3.91 -7.61
N GLY A 172 14.14 2.69 -7.41
CA GLY A 172 15.33 2.46 -6.59
C GLY A 172 15.17 2.82 -5.12
N LEU A 173 13.93 2.75 -4.57
CA LEU A 173 13.64 3.14 -3.20
C LEU A 173 13.96 2.04 -2.16
N ARG A 174 14.31 0.84 -2.62
CA ARG A 174 14.63 -0.32 -1.79
C ARG A 174 16.13 -0.50 -1.67
N ASP A 175 16.80 0.33 -0.89
CA ASP A 175 18.22 0.16 -0.60
C ASP A 175 18.43 -1.11 0.24
N PRO A 176 19.19 -2.13 -0.26
CA PRO A 176 19.44 -3.37 0.48
C PRO A 176 20.31 -3.18 1.72
N LYS A 177 20.95 -2.02 1.88
CA LYS A 177 21.76 -1.67 3.05
C LYS A 177 20.96 -0.96 4.14
N THR A 178 19.74 -0.55 3.86
CA THR A 178 18.84 0.09 4.82
C THR A 178 17.95 -0.95 5.47
N PHE A 179 17.95 -0.99 6.79
CA PHE A 179 17.12 -1.88 7.61
C PHE A 179 16.06 -1.06 8.33
N ALA A 180 14.81 -1.46 8.25
CA ALA A 180 13.68 -0.83 8.93
C ALA A 180 12.77 -1.92 9.52
N PRO A 181 13.25 -2.65 10.54
CA PRO A 181 12.44 -3.65 11.21
C PRO A 181 11.32 -3.00 12.00
N LEU A 182 10.20 -3.70 12.11
CA LEU A 182 9.03 -3.29 12.88
C LEU A 182 8.37 -4.52 13.50
N TRP A 183 7.56 -4.28 14.51
CA TRP A 183 6.65 -5.27 15.05
C TRP A 183 5.25 -5.04 14.46
N VAL A 184 4.68 -6.06 13.82
CA VAL A 184 3.26 -6.10 13.53
C VAL A 184 2.59 -6.90 14.65
N VAL A 185 1.64 -6.26 15.32
CA VAL A 185 0.95 -6.79 16.51
C VAL A 185 -0.56 -6.86 16.28
N ASP A 186 -1.28 -7.45 17.22
CA ASP A 186 -2.75 -7.54 17.20
C ASP A 186 -3.28 -8.26 15.94
N PHE A 187 -2.64 -9.37 15.59
CA PHE A 187 -3.13 -10.23 14.53
C PHE A 187 -4.49 -10.83 14.89
N PRO A 188 -5.45 -10.92 13.95
CA PRO A 188 -6.68 -11.62 14.19
C PRO A 188 -6.41 -13.12 14.43
N LEU A 189 -7.11 -13.69 15.39
CA LEU A 189 -6.99 -15.12 15.72
C LEU A 189 -7.53 -15.99 14.59
N LEU A 190 -8.62 -15.54 13.96
CA LEU A 190 -9.36 -16.28 12.93
C LEU A 190 -9.56 -15.41 11.69
N GLU A 191 -9.52 -16.05 10.54
CA GLU A 191 -9.85 -15.47 9.23
C GLU A 191 -11.02 -16.24 8.62
N TRP A 192 -11.95 -15.51 8.01
CA TRP A 192 -13.06 -16.13 7.26
C TRP A 192 -12.59 -16.54 5.86
N ASP A 193 -12.82 -17.77 5.51
CA ASP A 193 -12.57 -18.31 4.17
C ASP A 193 -13.90 -18.47 3.42
N GLU A 194 -14.06 -17.72 2.34
CA GLU A 194 -15.26 -17.75 1.52
C GLU A 194 -15.46 -19.05 0.73
N GLU A 195 -14.36 -19.76 0.38
CA GLU A 195 -14.45 -21.00 -0.39
C GLU A 195 -14.96 -22.16 0.49
N THR A 196 -14.52 -22.21 1.73
CA THR A 196 -14.91 -23.27 2.68
C THR A 196 -16.05 -22.85 3.60
N GLU A 197 -16.49 -21.60 3.53
CA GLU A 197 -17.56 -21.00 4.37
C GLU A 197 -17.32 -21.27 5.87
N ARG A 198 -16.10 -21.09 6.34
CA ARG A 198 -15.74 -21.26 7.75
C ARG A 198 -14.55 -20.41 8.18
N TYR A 199 -14.40 -20.26 9.49
CA TYR A 199 -13.24 -19.64 10.08
C TYR A 199 -12.05 -20.60 10.12
N HIS A 200 -10.89 -20.10 9.67
CA HIS A 200 -9.59 -20.75 9.83
C HIS A 200 -8.71 -19.97 10.78
N ALA A 201 -7.82 -20.64 11.49
CA ALA A 201 -6.81 -19.97 12.29
C ALA A 201 -5.83 -19.23 11.36
N MET A 202 -5.67 -17.94 11.58
CA MET A 202 -4.72 -17.14 10.79
C MET A 202 -3.27 -17.51 11.12
N HIS A 203 -3.02 -17.86 12.38
CA HIS A 203 -1.76 -18.43 12.85
C HIS A 203 -2.03 -19.73 13.59
N HIS A 204 -1.04 -20.64 13.56
CA HIS A 204 -1.16 -21.90 14.28
C HIS A 204 -1.31 -21.64 15.79
N PRO A 205 -2.20 -22.37 16.50
CA PRO A 205 -2.44 -22.13 17.93
C PRO A 205 -1.21 -22.21 18.83
N PHE A 206 -0.18 -22.95 18.41
CA PHE A 206 1.09 -23.02 19.13
C PHE A 206 1.98 -21.80 18.99
N THR A 207 1.64 -20.86 18.10
CA THR A 207 2.33 -19.56 17.94
C THR A 207 1.54 -18.44 18.60
N SER A 208 0.35 -18.73 19.10
CA SER A 208 -0.42 -17.83 19.93
C SER A 208 0.06 -17.93 21.37
N PRO A 209 0.34 -16.81 22.02
CA PRO A 209 0.67 -16.79 23.43
C PRO A 209 -0.50 -17.22 24.30
#